data_86c4656e09ee601bfe1063ed4438f164
#
_entry.id   86c4656e09ee601bfe1063ed4438f164
#
_cell.length_a   1.000
_cell.length_b   1.000
_cell.length_c   1.000
_cell.angle_alpha   90.00
_cell.angle_beta   90.00
_cell.angle_gamma   90.00
#
_symmetry.space_group_name_H-M   'P 1'
#
loop_
_entity.id
_entity.type
_entity.pdbx_description
1 polymer ?
#
loop_
_entity_poly.entity_id
_entity_poly.type
_entity_poly.pdbx_seq_one_letter_code
_entity_poly.pdbx_strand_id
1 'polypeptide(L)'
;MSFKISFIGAGNVTWHIAKALENAGNSVQEVFSREPSKAKDVVSYLYNAKVHEDLDFSDSAATVFFLCVPESAYPEVLKELLLPKYATLILVSGTFSLAEANLLYDPERVSTNQMGVFFPVQHLESGRRIKLDQMPICLEVMVEETQNTLVALAKDITDAMYLVNGEERKKIHKAMLLAGVLTQNLWSHAQELLQSIELEPSLLYGLVQQHVQAFFTGNPLSKEISDPHLREVNFQINQILERNLI
;
A
#
# COMPACT_ATOMS: atom_id res chain seq x y z
N MET A 1 20.58 -10.21 -7.39
CA MET A 1 19.80 -10.98 -8.41
C MET A 1 18.95 -9.98 -9.13
N SER A 2 18.70 -10.13 -10.42
CA SER A 2 17.79 -9.23 -11.15
C SER A 2 16.52 -10.02 -11.47
N PHE A 3 15.36 -9.48 -11.09
CA PHE A 3 14.06 -10.09 -11.33
C PHE A 3 13.42 -9.53 -12.61
N LYS A 4 12.66 -10.35 -13.30
CA LYS A 4 11.74 -9.94 -14.35
C LYS A 4 10.35 -9.77 -13.75
N ILE A 5 9.82 -8.56 -13.81
CA ILE A 5 8.65 -8.14 -13.02
C ILE A 5 7.56 -7.62 -13.94
N SER A 6 6.32 -8.03 -13.71
CA SER A 6 5.15 -7.42 -14.34
C SER A 6 4.16 -6.90 -13.29
N PHE A 7 3.40 -5.87 -13.64
CA PHE A 7 2.46 -5.21 -12.76
C PHE A 7 1.03 -5.34 -13.28
N ILE A 8 0.14 -5.79 -12.40
CA ILE A 8 -1.30 -5.88 -12.64
C ILE A 8 -1.96 -4.74 -11.88
N GLY A 9 -2.29 -3.68 -12.60
CA GLY A 9 -2.72 -2.38 -12.08
C GLY A 9 -1.69 -1.29 -12.34
N ALA A 10 -2.14 -0.11 -12.75
CA ALA A 10 -1.31 1.06 -13.10
C ALA A 10 -1.67 2.26 -12.20
N GLY A 11 -1.86 2.01 -10.90
CA GLY A 11 -2.14 3.03 -9.90
C GLY A 11 -0.88 3.64 -9.28
N ASN A 12 -1.11 4.44 -8.23
CA ASN A 12 -0.05 5.15 -7.49
C ASN A 12 1.08 4.24 -7.00
N VAL A 13 0.75 3.04 -6.51
CA VAL A 13 1.75 2.07 -6.03
C VAL A 13 2.65 1.63 -7.17
N THR A 14 2.07 1.22 -8.30
CA THR A 14 2.82 0.81 -9.49
C THR A 14 3.73 1.92 -9.97
N TRP A 15 3.26 3.16 -10.01
CA TRP A 15 4.02 4.33 -10.43
C TRP A 15 5.34 4.49 -9.64
N HIS A 16 5.29 4.29 -8.32
CA HIS A 16 6.48 4.41 -7.46
C HIS A 16 7.33 3.15 -7.45
N ILE A 17 6.72 1.99 -7.24
CA ILE A 17 7.44 0.73 -6.99
C ILE A 17 8.09 0.21 -8.28
N ALA A 18 7.41 0.27 -9.43
CA ALA A 18 7.98 -0.19 -10.69
C ALA A 18 9.27 0.56 -11.04
N LYS A 19 9.25 1.88 -10.91
CA LYS A 19 10.43 2.70 -11.18
C LYS A 19 11.57 2.49 -10.18
N ALA A 20 11.24 2.31 -8.90
CA ALA A 20 12.24 2.02 -7.88
C ALA A 20 12.94 0.68 -8.13
N LEU A 21 12.18 -0.38 -8.41
CA LEU A 21 12.72 -1.70 -8.72
C LEU A 21 13.56 -1.71 -10.01
N GLU A 22 13.12 -0.97 -11.04
CA GLU A 22 13.88 -0.84 -12.28
C GLU A 22 15.21 -0.10 -12.05
N ASN A 23 15.20 0.98 -11.28
CA ASN A 23 16.41 1.73 -10.92
C ASN A 23 17.40 0.88 -10.07
N ALA A 24 16.90 -0.08 -9.32
CA ALA A 24 17.71 -1.04 -8.57
C ALA A 24 18.29 -2.20 -9.44
N GLY A 25 17.99 -2.19 -10.75
CA GLY A 25 18.55 -3.16 -11.71
C GLY A 25 17.63 -4.34 -12.03
N ASN A 26 16.37 -4.30 -11.60
CA ASN A 26 15.35 -5.26 -12.04
C ASN A 26 14.82 -4.87 -13.43
N SER A 27 14.14 -5.79 -14.09
CA SER A 27 13.57 -5.56 -15.42
C SER A 27 12.04 -5.61 -15.36
N VAL A 28 11.39 -4.46 -15.53
CA VAL A 28 9.92 -4.43 -15.68
C VAL A 28 9.56 -4.83 -17.11
N GLN A 29 8.74 -5.87 -17.25
CA GLN A 29 8.36 -6.46 -18.54
C GLN A 29 7.06 -5.86 -19.05
N GLU A 30 6.00 -5.95 -18.24
CA GLU A 30 4.66 -5.55 -18.65
C GLU A 30 3.93 -4.80 -17.53
N VAL A 31 3.02 -3.95 -17.95
CA VAL A 31 2.05 -3.28 -17.05
C VAL A 31 0.66 -3.43 -17.65
N PHE A 32 -0.25 -4.03 -16.90
CA PHE A 32 -1.66 -4.15 -17.24
C PHE A 32 -2.51 -3.14 -16.48
N SER A 33 -3.51 -2.60 -17.13
CA SER A 33 -4.60 -1.83 -16.49
C SER A 33 -5.88 -1.95 -17.30
N ARG A 34 -7.03 -2.01 -16.62
CA ARG A 34 -8.36 -1.90 -17.27
C ARG A 34 -8.53 -0.58 -18.03
N GLU A 35 -7.78 0.44 -17.65
CA GLU A 35 -7.65 1.70 -18.39
C GLU A 35 -6.29 1.72 -19.09
N PRO A 36 -6.21 1.39 -20.40
CA PRO A 36 -4.93 1.29 -21.11
C PRO A 36 -4.10 2.58 -21.11
N SER A 37 -4.74 3.75 -21.00
CA SER A 37 -4.04 5.03 -20.87
C SER A 37 -3.16 5.08 -19.62
N LYS A 38 -3.66 4.61 -18.48
CA LYS A 38 -2.89 4.56 -17.24
C LYS A 38 -1.68 3.62 -17.32
N ALA A 39 -1.83 2.48 -18.00
CA ALA A 39 -0.71 1.58 -18.24
C ALA A 39 0.34 2.24 -19.14
N LYS A 40 -0.08 2.94 -20.22
CA LYS A 40 0.81 3.72 -21.09
C LYS A 40 1.56 4.81 -20.33
N ASP A 41 0.89 5.51 -19.43
CA ASP A 41 1.51 6.53 -18.59
C ASP A 41 2.63 5.93 -17.74
N VAL A 42 2.38 4.81 -17.04
CA VAL A 42 3.40 4.12 -16.24
C VAL A 42 4.55 3.63 -17.11
N VAL A 43 4.26 2.96 -18.23
CA VAL A 43 5.28 2.43 -19.15
C VAL A 43 6.18 3.53 -19.71
N SER A 44 5.65 4.74 -19.91
CA SER A 44 6.42 5.88 -20.41
C SER A 44 7.60 6.30 -19.52
N TYR A 45 7.59 5.93 -18.23
CA TYR A 45 8.67 6.21 -17.27
C TYR A 45 9.65 5.04 -17.10
N LEU A 46 9.36 3.90 -17.71
CA LEU A 46 10.16 2.67 -17.61
C LEU A 46 11.03 2.48 -18.86
N TYR A 47 12.12 1.70 -18.75
CA TYR A 47 13.06 1.58 -19.86
C TYR A 47 12.56 0.72 -21.00
N ASN A 48 12.03 -0.49 -20.69
CA ASN A 48 11.68 -1.48 -21.71
C ASN A 48 10.32 -2.15 -21.47
N ALA A 49 9.53 -1.65 -20.51
CA ALA A 49 8.23 -2.21 -20.21
C ALA A 49 7.24 -2.00 -21.36
N LYS A 50 6.29 -2.92 -21.48
CA LYS A 50 5.22 -2.87 -22.47
C LYS A 50 3.85 -2.82 -21.78
N VAL A 51 2.87 -2.27 -22.45
CA VAL A 51 1.47 -2.39 -22.02
C VAL A 51 1.02 -3.81 -22.33
N HIS A 52 0.44 -4.48 -21.34
CA HIS A 52 -0.24 -5.76 -21.49
C HIS A 52 -1.74 -5.53 -21.65
N GLU A 53 -2.42 -6.34 -22.47
CA GLU A 53 -3.79 -6.04 -22.90
C GLU A 53 -4.87 -6.71 -22.04
N ASP A 54 -4.57 -7.85 -21.42
CA ASP A 54 -5.52 -8.67 -20.65
C ASP A 54 -4.89 -9.27 -19.38
N LEU A 55 -5.55 -10.24 -18.75
CA LEU A 55 -5.07 -10.95 -17.57
C LEU A 55 -4.39 -12.29 -17.87
N ASP A 56 -4.15 -12.60 -19.14
CA ASP A 56 -3.41 -13.79 -19.56
C ASP A 56 -1.92 -13.49 -19.73
N PHE A 57 -1.15 -13.74 -18.69
CA PHE A 57 0.30 -13.63 -18.66
C PHE A 57 1.00 -14.99 -18.84
N SER A 58 0.30 -16.03 -19.29
CA SER A 58 0.86 -17.40 -19.36
C SER A 58 2.17 -17.48 -20.16
N ASP A 59 2.33 -16.65 -21.19
CA ASP A 59 3.50 -16.58 -22.06
C ASP A 59 4.49 -15.46 -21.64
N SER A 60 4.25 -14.77 -20.53
CA SER A 60 5.12 -13.69 -20.05
C SER A 60 6.50 -14.21 -19.65
N ALA A 61 7.53 -13.40 -19.95
CA ALA A 61 8.88 -13.67 -19.49
C ALA A 61 9.10 -13.27 -18.01
N ALA A 62 8.13 -12.62 -17.36
CA ALA A 62 8.21 -12.25 -15.97
C ALA A 62 8.10 -13.46 -15.04
N THR A 63 8.83 -13.38 -13.93
CA THR A 63 8.80 -14.40 -12.86
C THR A 63 8.15 -13.87 -11.59
N VAL A 64 7.95 -12.56 -11.48
CA VAL A 64 7.32 -11.89 -10.35
C VAL A 64 6.21 -10.98 -10.86
N PHE A 65 5.05 -11.07 -10.24
CA PHE A 65 3.86 -10.31 -10.62
C PHE A 65 3.32 -9.56 -9.40
N PHE A 66 3.25 -8.24 -9.50
CA PHE A 66 2.65 -7.39 -8.47
C PHE A 66 1.19 -7.12 -8.78
N LEU A 67 0.28 -7.53 -7.89
CA LEU A 67 -1.14 -7.21 -7.96
C LEU A 67 -1.40 -5.88 -7.24
N CYS A 68 -1.50 -4.80 -8.03
CA CYS A 68 -1.62 -3.41 -7.58
C CYS A 68 -2.96 -2.78 -7.98
N VAL A 69 -4.04 -3.55 -7.94
CA VAL A 69 -5.41 -3.06 -8.13
C VAL A 69 -6.07 -2.79 -6.76
N PRO A 70 -7.19 -2.06 -6.69
CA PRO A 70 -7.97 -1.96 -5.44
C PRO A 70 -8.37 -3.34 -4.90
N GLU A 71 -8.32 -3.54 -3.58
CA GLU A 71 -8.63 -4.85 -2.96
C GLU A 71 -10.04 -5.36 -3.32
N SER A 72 -11.00 -4.47 -3.56
CA SER A 72 -12.34 -4.83 -4.04
C SER A 72 -12.36 -5.54 -5.40
N ALA A 73 -11.32 -5.38 -6.21
CA ALA A 73 -11.19 -6.05 -7.51
C ALA A 73 -10.43 -7.39 -7.42
N TYR A 74 -9.82 -7.72 -6.29
CA TYR A 74 -9.04 -8.95 -6.13
C TYR A 74 -9.83 -10.22 -6.45
N PRO A 75 -11.09 -10.40 -5.97
CA PRO A 75 -11.84 -11.63 -6.25
C PRO A 75 -12.09 -11.88 -7.74
N GLU A 76 -12.30 -10.82 -8.51
CA GLU A 76 -12.50 -10.90 -9.96
C GLU A 76 -11.17 -11.20 -10.67
N VAL A 77 -10.15 -10.38 -10.38
CA VAL A 77 -8.84 -10.49 -11.02
C VAL A 77 -8.18 -11.83 -10.73
N LEU A 78 -8.20 -12.32 -9.48
CA LEU A 78 -7.57 -13.60 -9.11
C LEU A 78 -8.19 -14.81 -9.81
N LYS A 79 -9.49 -14.79 -10.11
CA LYS A 79 -10.17 -15.84 -10.84
C LYS A 79 -9.77 -15.92 -12.32
N GLU A 80 -9.54 -14.77 -12.93
CA GLU A 80 -9.24 -14.65 -14.35
C GLU A 80 -7.73 -14.68 -14.66
N LEU A 81 -6.90 -14.34 -13.67
CA LEU A 81 -5.45 -14.18 -13.85
C LEU A 81 -4.77 -15.49 -14.23
N LEU A 82 -4.07 -15.49 -15.37
CA LEU A 82 -3.22 -16.58 -15.84
C LEU A 82 -1.75 -16.15 -15.72
N LEU A 83 -0.95 -16.91 -14.96
CA LEU A 83 0.47 -16.65 -14.79
C LEU A 83 1.31 -17.83 -15.31
N PRO A 84 2.57 -17.59 -15.70
CA PRO A 84 3.49 -18.66 -16.00
C PRO A 84 3.66 -19.60 -14.80
N LYS A 85 4.01 -20.87 -15.04
CA LYS A 85 4.36 -21.80 -13.96
C LYS A 85 5.56 -21.29 -13.17
N TYR A 86 5.53 -21.49 -11.86
CA TYR A 86 6.57 -21.07 -10.90
C TYR A 86 6.73 -19.56 -10.76
N ALA A 87 5.75 -18.79 -11.20
CA ALA A 87 5.72 -17.37 -10.94
C ALA A 87 5.41 -17.07 -9.47
N THR A 88 5.91 -15.96 -8.96
CA THR A 88 5.56 -15.41 -7.65
C THR A 88 4.54 -14.29 -7.82
N LEU A 89 3.35 -14.46 -7.26
CA LEU A 89 2.32 -13.43 -7.19
C LEU A 89 2.42 -12.66 -5.89
N ILE A 90 2.62 -11.37 -5.98
CA ILE A 90 2.78 -10.46 -4.84
C ILE A 90 1.55 -9.57 -4.75
N LEU A 91 0.76 -9.74 -3.69
CA LEU A 91 -0.39 -8.89 -3.39
C LEU A 91 0.09 -7.59 -2.73
N VAL A 92 -0.34 -6.44 -3.23
CA VAL A 92 -0.08 -5.15 -2.59
C VAL A 92 -1.32 -4.74 -1.81
N SER A 93 -1.40 -5.19 -0.56
CA SER A 93 -2.61 -5.09 0.24
C SER A 93 -2.30 -4.87 1.72
N GLY A 94 -3.09 -4.01 2.36
CA GLY A 94 -3.08 -3.81 3.81
C GLY A 94 -3.99 -4.79 4.56
N THR A 95 -5.07 -5.28 3.93
CA THR A 95 -6.12 -6.03 4.63
C THR A 95 -6.48 -7.37 4.01
N PHE A 96 -6.29 -7.56 2.70
CA PHE A 96 -6.70 -8.78 2.01
C PHE A 96 -5.90 -10.01 2.50
N SER A 97 -6.59 -11.08 2.84
CA SER A 97 -5.97 -12.29 3.39
C SER A 97 -5.25 -13.09 2.32
N LEU A 98 -4.01 -13.52 2.62
CA LEU A 98 -3.26 -14.43 1.76
C LEU A 98 -3.94 -15.79 1.61
N ALA A 99 -4.60 -16.28 2.68
CA ALA A 99 -5.38 -17.51 2.62
C ALA A 99 -6.62 -17.36 1.71
N GLU A 100 -7.29 -16.21 1.75
CA GLU A 100 -8.41 -15.92 0.86
C GLU A 100 -7.94 -15.82 -0.60
N ALA A 101 -6.81 -15.18 -0.85
CA ALA A 101 -6.23 -15.13 -2.19
C ALA A 101 -5.95 -16.53 -2.76
N ASN A 102 -5.39 -17.43 -1.95
CA ASN A 102 -5.14 -18.80 -2.35
C ASN A 102 -6.42 -19.60 -2.67
N LEU A 103 -7.55 -19.28 -2.01
CA LEU A 103 -8.84 -19.92 -2.30
C LEU A 103 -9.48 -19.40 -3.59
N LEU A 104 -9.22 -18.13 -3.93
CA LEU A 104 -9.78 -17.50 -5.13
C LEU A 104 -8.96 -17.79 -6.38
N TYR A 105 -7.65 -17.95 -6.23
CA TYR A 105 -6.77 -18.32 -7.32
C TYR A 105 -6.93 -19.80 -7.64
N ASP A 106 -6.87 -20.17 -8.93
CA ASP A 106 -7.09 -21.54 -9.41
C ASP A 106 -6.23 -22.56 -8.63
N PRO A 107 -6.82 -23.62 -8.02
CA PRO A 107 -6.10 -24.63 -7.26
C PRO A 107 -4.98 -25.35 -8.03
N GLU A 108 -5.14 -25.55 -9.34
CA GLU A 108 -4.10 -26.17 -10.18
C GLU A 108 -2.89 -25.23 -10.33
N ARG A 109 -3.12 -23.92 -10.31
CA ARG A 109 -2.08 -22.90 -10.40
C ARG A 109 -1.42 -22.63 -9.05
N VAL A 110 -2.19 -22.65 -7.95
CA VAL A 110 -1.64 -22.55 -6.59
C VAL A 110 -0.59 -23.61 -6.32
N SER A 111 -0.73 -24.81 -6.90
CA SER A 111 0.24 -25.89 -6.72
C SER A 111 1.61 -25.61 -7.35
N THR A 112 1.69 -24.65 -8.28
CA THR A 112 2.93 -24.31 -9.00
C THR A 112 3.43 -22.92 -8.74
N ASN A 113 2.55 -21.97 -8.37
CA ASN A 113 2.90 -20.57 -8.16
C ASN A 113 2.95 -20.25 -6.67
N GLN A 114 3.81 -19.31 -6.32
CA GLN A 114 3.99 -18.84 -4.94
C GLN A 114 3.23 -17.54 -4.74
N MET A 115 2.79 -17.28 -3.51
CA MET A 115 2.14 -16.02 -3.15
C MET A 115 2.75 -15.39 -1.91
N GLY A 116 2.77 -14.05 -1.89
CA GLY A 116 3.14 -13.26 -0.74
C GLY A 116 2.48 -11.88 -0.76
N VAL A 117 2.63 -11.14 0.32
CA VAL A 117 2.14 -9.76 0.43
C VAL A 117 3.30 -8.81 0.60
N PHE A 118 3.23 -7.69 -0.11
CA PHE A 118 4.17 -6.59 -0.04
C PHE A 118 3.36 -5.32 0.25
N PHE A 119 3.39 -4.88 1.50
CA PHE A 119 2.56 -3.75 1.94
C PHE A 119 3.43 -2.55 2.31
N PRO A 120 3.52 -1.52 1.42
CA PRO A 120 4.16 -0.26 1.74
C PRO A 120 3.36 0.50 2.80
N VAL A 121 3.99 0.87 3.92
CA VAL A 121 3.35 1.64 5.00
C VAL A 121 3.55 3.13 4.71
N GLN A 122 3.01 3.56 3.57
CA GLN A 122 3.15 4.93 3.08
C GLN A 122 1.96 5.30 2.20
N HIS A 123 1.50 6.54 2.30
CA HIS A 123 0.58 7.09 1.32
C HIS A 123 1.34 7.44 0.03
N LEU A 124 1.06 6.70 -1.03
CA LEU A 124 1.69 6.86 -2.34
C LEU A 124 0.75 7.63 -3.26
N GLU A 125 1.23 8.73 -3.80
CA GLU A 125 0.49 9.59 -4.73
C GLU A 125 1.35 9.80 -6.00
N SER A 126 0.79 9.49 -7.17
CA SER A 126 1.50 9.64 -8.44
C SER A 126 1.85 11.12 -8.70
N GLY A 127 3.02 11.35 -9.29
CA GLY A 127 3.54 12.69 -9.53
C GLY A 127 4.20 13.36 -8.31
N ARG A 128 4.03 12.82 -7.10
CA ARG A 128 4.68 13.35 -5.88
C ARG A 128 5.96 12.59 -5.59
N ARG A 129 7.08 13.29 -5.47
CA ARG A 129 8.35 12.67 -5.06
C ARG A 129 8.30 12.24 -3.60
N ILE A 130 8.58 10.97 -3.35
CA ILE A 130 8.63 10.35 -2.03
C ILE A 130 10.01 9.73 -1.85
N LYS A 131 10.56 9.81 -0.64
CA LYS A 131 11.79 9.09 -0.26
C LYS A 131 11.42 7.65 0.05
N LEU A 132 11.67 6.75 -0.88
CA LEU A 132 11.34 5.34 -0.75
C LEU A 132 12.35 4.58 0.14
N ASP A 133 13.59 5.06 0.26
CA ASP A 133 14.67 4.49 1.07
C ASP A 133 14.32 4.39 2.57
N GLN A 134 13.40 5.21 3.05
CA GLN A 134 12.90 5.22 4.43
C GLN A 134 11.47 4.68 4.57
N MET A 135 10.87 4.23 3.48
CA MET A 135 9.49 3.72 3.49
C MET A 135 9.43 2.34 4.13
N PRO A 136 8.70 2.17 5.27
CA PRO A 136 8.53 0.85 5.84
C PRO A 136 7.73 -0.04 4.90
N ILE A 137 8.19 -1.29 4.74
CA ILE A 137 7.49 -2.32 3.96
C ILE A 137 7.21 -3.52 4.86
N CYS A 138 5.94 -3.90 4.97
CA CYS A 138 5.54 -5.12 5.64
C CYS A 138 5.42 -6.25 4.61
N LEU A 139 6.05 -7.39 4.93
CA LEU A 139 6.07 -8.60 4.10
C LEU A 139 5.35 -9.72 4.83
N GLU A 140 4.42 -10.39 4.14
CA GLU A 140 3.78 -11.62 4.64
C GLU A 140 3.98 -12.74 3.63
N VAL A 141 4.41 -13.90 4.10
CA VAL A 141 4.70 -15.07 3.28
C VAL A 141 4.25 -16.35 3.99
N MET A 142 3.97 -17.39 3.20
CA MET A 142 3.64 -18.71 3.70
C MET A 142 4.81 -19.69 3.61
N VAL A 143 5.77 -19.43 2.71
CA VAL A 143 6.91 -20.31 2.43
C VAL A 143 8.21 -19.52 2.33
N GLU A 144 9.33 -20.16 2.72
CA GLU A 144 10.65 -19.53 2.80
C GLU A 144 11.17 -19.04 1.45
N GLU A 145 10.92 -19.75 0.36
CA GLU A 145 11.37 -19.35 -0.98
C GLU A 145 10.75 -18.01 -1.41
N THR A 146 9.44 -17.82 -1.13
CA THR A 146 8.75 -16.56 -1.37
C THR A 146 9.32 -15.44 -0.50
N GLN A 147 9.69 -15.75 0.77
CA GLN A 147 10.32 -14.78 1.66
C GLN A 147 11.61 -14.24 1.07
N ASN A 148 12.47 -15.09 0.55
CA ASN A 148 13.74 -14.68 -0.04
C ASN A 148 13.53 -13.72 -1.22
N THR A 149 12.54 -14.02 -2.07
CA THR A 149 12.15 -13.16 -3.20
C THR A 149 11.64 -11.80 -2.71
N LEU A 150 10.69 -11.77 -1.76
CA LEU A 150 10.11 -10.53 -1.27
C LEU A 150 11.13 -9.68 -0.52
N VAL A 151 11.98 -10.29 0.30
CA VAL A 151 13.06 -9.59 1.02
C VAL A 151 14.06 -8.97 0.05
N ALA A 152 14.43 -9.68 -1.02
CA ALA A 152 15.33 -9.15 -2.04
C ALA A 152 14.73 -7.92 -2.73
N LEU A 153 13.45 -8.01 -3.14
CA LEU A 153 12.74 -6.90 -3.78
C LEU A 153 12.54 -5.70 -2.83
N ALA A 154 12.25 -5.96 -1.55
CA ALA A 154 12.12 -4.89 -0.55
C ALA A 154 13.45 -4.17 -0.31
N LYS A 155 14.57 -4.91 -0.23
CA LYS A 155 15.93 -4.36 -0.10
C LYS A 155 16.34 -3.45 -1.26
N ASP A 156 15.82 -3.72 -2.43
CA ASP A 156 16.04 -2.86 -3.61
C ASP A 156 15.38 -1.47 -3.46
N ILE A 157 14.47 -1.31 -2.50
CA ILE A 157 13.69 -0.08 -2.29
C ILE A 157 14.03 0.59 -0.97
N THR A 158 14.16 -0.18 0.13
CA THR A 158 14.29 0.33 1.51
C THR A 158 15.07 -0.60 2.42
N ASP A 159 15.68 -0.02 3.46
CA ASP A 159 16.24 -0.78 4.57
C ASP A 159 15.20 -1.09 5.68
N ALA A 160 14.04 -0.42 5.65
CA ALA A 160 12.98 -0.54 6.66
C ALA A 160 11.95 -1.61 6.26
N MET A 161 12.25 -2.89 6.47
CA MET A 161 11.34 -3.99 6.17
C MET A 161 11.01 -4.81 7.41
N TYR A 162 9.77 -5.32 7.46
CA TYR A 162 9.21 -6.05 8.59
C TYR A 162 8.49 -7.31 8.09
N LEU A 163 8.87 -8.47 8.63
CA LEU A 163 8.10 -9.70 8.45
C LEU A 163 6.95 -9.70 9.45
N VAL A 164 5.72 -9.83 8.94
CA VAL A 164 4.50 -9.77 9.74
C VAL A 164 3.53 -10.86 9.30
N ASN A 165 2.63 -11.26 10.18
CA ASN A 165 1.47 -12.07 9.80
C ASN A 165 0.28 -11.20 9.38
N GLY A 166 -0.77 -11.84 8.84
CA GLY A 166 -1.95 -11.13 8.33
C GLY A 166 -2.68 -10.27 9.37
N GLU A 167 -2.74 -10.71 10.64
CA GLU A 167 -3.39 -9.94 11.69
C GLU A 167 -2.55 -8.72 12.13
N GLU A 168 -1.24 -8.87 12.19
CA GLU A 168 -0.32 -7.76 12.45
C GLU A 168 -0.40 -6.73 11.31
N ARG A 169 -0.39 -7.18 10.06
CA ARG A 169 -0.50 -6.31 8.88
C ARG A 169 -1.80 -5.50 8.89
N LYS A 170 -2.94 -6.13 9.20
CA LYS A 170 -4.23 -5.44 9.34
C LYS A 170 -4.18 -4.37 10.44
N LYS A 171 -3.55 -4.64 11.58
CA LYS A 171 -3.36 -3.66 12.66
C LYS A 171 -2.47 -2.49 12.21
N ILE A 172 -1.38 -2.78 11.50
CA ILE A 172 -0.49 -1.74 10.93
C ILE A 172 -1.27 -0.87 9.93
N HIS A 173 -2.06 -1.49 9.05
CA HIS A 173 -2.90 -0.75 8.11
C HIS A 173 -3.89 0.19 8.82
N LYS A 174 -4.59 -0.28 9.86
CA LYS A 174 -5.47 0.55 10.67
C LYS A 174 -4.72 1.69 11.34
N ALA A 175 -3.54 1.43 11.93
CA ALA A 175 -2.71 2.46 12.54
C ALA A 175 -2.26 3.51 11.51
N MET A 176 -1.90 3.09 10.29
CA MET A 176 -1.56 3.98 9.18
C MET A 176 -2.73 4.89 8.79
N LEU A 177 -3.95 4.35 8.70
CA LEU A 177 -5.14 5.15 8.41
C LEU A 177 -5.40 6.20 9.50
N LEU A 178 -5.29 5.82 10.77
CA LEU A 178 -5.46 6.72 11.91
C LEU A 178 -4.41 7.83 11.93
N ALA A 179 -3.14 7.47 11.78
CA ALA A 179 -2.03 8.44 11.83
C ALA A 179 -1.93 9.31 10.57
N GLY A 180 -2.45 8.86 9.44
CA GLY A 180 -2.37 9.53 8.14
C GLY A 180 -3.69 10.15 7.71
N VAL A 181 -4.47 9.42 6.91
CA VAL A 181 -5.64 9.95 6.18
C VAL A 181 -6.70 10.52 7.12
N LEU A 182 -7.03 9.83 8.23
CA LEU A 182 -8.07 10.30 9.15
C LEU A 182 -7.60 11.56 9.91
N THR A 183 -6.35 11.59 10.33
CA THR A 183 -5.76 12.78 10.96
C THR A 183 -5.75 13.97 10.00
N GLN A 184 -5.37 13.76 8.73
CA GLN A 184 -5.40 14.78 7.69
C GLN A 184 -6.81 15.33 7.48
N ASN A 185 -7.83 14.47 7.45
CA ASN A 185 -9.22 14.89 7.30
C ASN A 185 -9.68 15.77 8.48
N LEU A 186 -9.29 15.41 9.71
CA LEU A 186 -9.60 16.25 10.90
C LEU A 186 -8.95 17.63 10.78
N TRP A 187 -7.71 17.71 10.34
CA TRP A 187 -7.05 19.00 10.11
C TRP A 187 -7.72 19.81 9.01
N SER A 188 -8.15 19.17 7.91
CA SER A 188 -8.87 19.85 6.83
C SER A 188 -10.18 20.45 7.33
N HIS A 189 -10.96 19.72 8.12
CA HIS A 189 -12.17 20.26 8.73
C HIS A 189 -11.90 21.41 9.71
N ALA A 190 -10.82 21.35 10.48
CA ALA A 190 -10.43 22.46 11.35
C ALA A 190 -10.07 23.72 10.53
N GLN A 191 -9.42 23.57 9.38
CA GLN A 191 -9.13 24.67 8.46
C GLN A 191 -10.41 25.28 7.86
N GLU A 192 -11.34 24.42 7.41
CA GLU A 192 -12.65 24.85 6.89
C GLU A 192 -13.44 25.68 7.92
N LEU A 193 -13.42 25.27 9.20
CA LEU A 193 -14.06 26.02 10.29
C LEU A 193 -13.46 27.42 10.43
N LEU A 194 -12.14 27.58 10.39
CA LEU A 194 -11.51 28.90 10.45
C LEU A 194 -11.85 29.75 9.23
N GLN A 195 -11.81 29.17 8.04
CA GLN A 195 -12.16 29.86 6.80
C GLN A 195 -13.62 30.36 6.81
N SER A 196 -14.54 29.62 7.44
CA SER A 196 -15.95 30.03 7.56
C SER A 196 -16.17 31.30 8.39
N ILE A 197 -15.18 31.70 9.19
CA ILE A 197 -15.17 32.94 9.98
C ILE A 197 -14.06 33.90 9.52
N GLU A 198 -13.59 33.73 8.28
CA GLU A 198 -12.59 34.57 7.63
C GLU A 198 -11.23 34.62 8.33
N LEU A 199 -10.85 33.54 9.05
CA LEU A 199 -9.54 33.42 9.71
C LEU A 199 -8.62 32.49 8.93
N GLU A 200 -7.32 32.82 8.96
CA GLU A 200 -6.29 32.03 8.29
C GLU A 200 -5.98 30.71 9.02
N PRO A 201 -5.84 29.59 8.30
CA PRO A 201 -5.44 28.30 8.86
C PRO A 201 -4.13 28.31 9.65
N SER A 202 -3.24 29.27 9.38
CA SER A 202 -1.97 29.47 10.08
C SER A 202 -2.12 29.68 11.58
N LEU A 203 -3.32 30.11 12.04
CA LEU A 203 -3.67 30.22 13.46
C LEU A 203 -3.46 28.88 14.21
N LEU A 204 -3.64 27.74 13.55
CA LEU A 204 -3.52 26.40 14.15
C LEU A 204 -2.12 25.78 14.01
N TYR A 205 -1.20 26.36 13.24
CA TYR A 205 0.06 25.71 12.91
C TYR A 205 0.91 25.37 14.15
N GLY A 206 1.00 26.30 15.11
CA GLY A 206 1.73 26.07 16.35
C GLY A 206 1.13 24.94 17.19
N LEU A 207 -0.20 24.87 17.28
CA LEU A 207 -0.92 23.79 17.97
C LEU A 207 -0.67 22.45 17.30
N VAL A 208 -0.83 22.34 15.99
CA VAL A 208 -0.60 21.10 15.22
C VAL A 208 0.84 20.65 15.38
N GLN A 209 1.81 21.57 15.25
CA GLN A 209 3.22 21.25 15.42
C GLN A 209 3.53 20.69 16.81
N GLN A 210 2.94 21.25 17.87
CA GLN A 210 3.10 20.76 19.22
C GLN A 210 2.60 19.32 19.38
N HIS A 211 1.42 18.99 18.81
CA HIS A 211 0.85 17.65 18.88
C HIS A 211 1.66 16.64 18.08
N VAL A 212 2.14 17.00 16.88
CA VAL A 212 3.03 16.17 16.06
C VAL A 212 4.33 15.90 16.80
N GLN A 213 4.93 16.91 17.44
CA GLN A 213 6.15 16.74 18.22
C GLN A 213 5.95 15.83 19.43
N ALA A 214 4.83 15.98 20.15
CA ALA A 214 4.47 15.13 21.28
C ALA A 214 4.33 13.65 20.84
N PHE A 215 3.77 13.38 19.66
CA PHE A 215 3.71 12.04 19.09
C PHE A 215 5.11 11.45 18.86
N PHE A 216 6.02 12.17 18.24
CA PHE A 216 7.38 11.69 17.95
C PHE A 216 8.25 11.49 19.19
N THR A 217 8.04 12.30 20.22
CA THR A 217 8.82 12.17 21.48
C THR A 217 8.26 11.14 22.44
N GLY A 218 7.11 10.52 22.13
CA GLY A 218 6.43 9.57 23.01
C GLY A 218 5.89 10.21 24.30
N ASN A 219 5.79 11.55 24.34
CA ASN A 219 5.28 12.30 25.49
C ASN A 219 3.93 12.94 25.12
N PRO A 220 2.82 12.16 25.16
CA PRO A 220 1.53 12.64 24.70
C PRO A 220 1.03 13.81 25.57
N LEU A 221 0.46 14.81 24.92
CA LEU A 221 -0.25 15.88 25.59
C LEU A 221 -1.52 15.35 26.26
N SER A 222 -2.05 16.12 27.24
CA SER A 222 -3.29 15.74 27.91
C SER A 222 -4.40 15.46 26.92
N LYS A 223 -5.12 14.34 27.14
CA LYS A 223 -6.32 13.99 26.37
C LYS A 223 -7.59 14.55 26.99
N GLU A 224 -7.48 15.33 28.05
CA GLU A 224 -8.64 15.90 28.72
C GLU A 224 -9.29 16.96 27.85
N ILE A 225 -10.56 16.77 27.59
CA ILE A 225 -11.43 17.73 26.93
C ILE A 225 -12.29 18.37 28.06
N SER A 226 -12.07 19.64 28.32
CA SER A 226 -12.80 20.36 29.38
C SER A 226 -14.28 20.60 29.01
N ASP A 227 -14.57 20.77 27.72
CA ASP A 227 -15.95 20.99 27.25
C ASP A 227 -16.76 19.68 27.29
N PRO A 228 -17.88 19.64 28.06
CA PRO A 228 -18.72 18.43 28.17
C PRO A 228 -19.28 17.94 26.84
N HIS A 229 -19.59 18.84 25.91
CA HIS A 229 -20.14 18.52 24.59
C HIS A 229 -19.10 17.82 23.74
N LEU A 230 -17.87 18.32 23.75
CA LEU A 230 -16.75 17.69 23.03
C LEU A 230 -16.31 16.38 23.67
N ARG A 231 -16.49 16.20 24.99
CA ARG A 231 -16.25 14.90 25.66
C ARG A 231 -17.16 13.82 25.10
N GLU A 232 -18.44 14.13 24.94
CA GLU A 232 -19.42 13.17 24.39
C GLU A 232 -19.07 12.81 22.93
N VAL A 233 -18.75 13.81 22.10
CA VAL A 233 -18.32 13.60 20.72
C VAL A 233 -17.05 12.74 20.68
N ASN A 234 -16.05 13.03 21.50
CA ASN A 234 -14.83 12.25 21.57
C ASN A 234 -15.08 10.80 22.04
N PHE A 235 -15.98 10.60 22.98
CA PHE A 235 -16.41 9.27 23.43
C PHE A 235 -17.07 8.48 22.30
N GLN A 236 -17.96 9.11 21.53
CA GLN A 236 -18.61 8.48 20.38
C GLN A 236 -17.61 8.12 19.28
N ILE A 237 -16.66 9.01 18.98
CA ILE A 237 -15.58 8.74 18.03
C ILE A 237 -14.76 7.53 18.49
N ASN A 238 -14.36 7.49 19.76
CA ASN A 238 -13.59 6.37 20.28
C ASN A 238 -14.37 5.06 20.21
N GLN A 239 -15.68 5.04 20.50
CA GLN A 239 -16.52 3.86 20.34
C GLN A 239 -16.59 3.38 18.88
N ILE A 240 -16.70 4.30 17.92
CA ILE A 240 -16.69 3.97 16.50
C ILE A 240 -15.34 3.37 16.10
N LEU A 241 -14.24 3.97 16.54
CA LEU A 241 -12.90 3.47 16.27
C LEU A 241 -12.70 2.06 16.85
N GLU A 242 -13.13 1.84 18.10
CA GLU A 242 -13.06 0.51 18.75
C GLU A 242 -13.86 -0.55 17.99
N ARG A 243 -15.10 -0.24 17.57
CA ARG A 243 -15.97 -1.19 16.89
C ARG A 243 -15.54 -1.53 15.47
N ASN A 244 -14.98 -0.57 14.74
CA ASN A 244 -14.70 -0.71 13.30
C ASN A 244 -13.22 -0.85 12.97
N LEU A 245 -12.33 -0.49 13.90
CA LEU A 245 -10.89 -0.50 13.67
C LEU A 245 -10.11 -1.46 14.58
N ILE A 246 -10.68 -1.94 15.67
CA ILE A 246 -10.11 -2.93 16.57
C ILE A 246 -10.83 -4.26 16.38
#